data_6967f096c158435af41a17c68f1246e3
#
_entry.id   6967f096c158435af41a17c68f1246e3
#
_cell.length_a   1.000
_cell.length_b   1.000
_cell.length_c   1.000
_cell.angle_alpha   90.00
_cell.angle_beta   90.00
_cell.angle_gamma   90.00
#
_symmetry.space_group_name_H-M   'P 1'
#
loop_
_entity.id
_entity.type
_entity.pdbx_description
1 polymer ?
#
loop_
_entity_poly.entity_id
_entity_poly.type
_entity_poly.pdbx_seq_one_letter_code
_entity_poly.pdbx_strand_id
1 'polypeptide(L)'
;MRLLHLYWPHLPIRLARHRLSASFPTDRPVVLGGQPWMDGLVIDADPAARALGVRRGIPLGSAHRLAPDAAFLDPEPDADMAAVEAAFEALARFSPGLAGTTDPTDPAFGLIELQADGLDRLWGPDAVLVGRLVEALASILPGAPRPGIAGTRFAATVAAGHAEPGVARIVPAGGDAAFLAPLPSSLLSPDPDVRARLARFGLRRIGAV
;
A
#
# COMPACT_ATOMS: atom_id res chain seq x y z
N MET A 1 -13.06 17.58 -7.85
CA MET A 1 -12.03 17.14 -6.89
C MET A 1 -11.20 16.09 -7.57
N ARG A 2 -9.91 16.12 -7.41
CA ARG A 2 -8.95 15.20 -8.02
C ARG A 2 -7.96 14.77 -6.96
N LEU A 3 -7.81 13.47 -6.78
CA LEU A 3 -6.96 12.87 -5.76
C LEU A 3 -5.85 12.05 -6.40
N LEU A 4 -4.66 12.18 -5.86
CA LEU A 4 -3.50 11.38 -6.22
C LEU A 4 -3.12 10.53 -5.02
N HIS A 5 -3.07 9.22 -5.21
CA HIS A 5 -2.58 8.26 -4.22
C HIS A 5 -1.20 7.74 -4.63
N LEU A 6 -0.28 7.76 -3.70
CA LEU A 6 1.00 7.07 -3.80
C LEU A 6 0.94 5.85 -2.89
N TYR A 7 1.08 4.66 -3.47
CA TYR A 7 0.93 3.41 -2.73
C TYR A 7 2.21 2.55 -2.81
N TRP A 8 2.76 2.23 -1.65
CA TRP A 8 3.83 1.24 -1.49
C TRP A 8 3.24 -0.05 -0.91
N PRO A 9 2.93 -1.06 -1.75
CA PRO A 9 2.47 -2.35 -1.22
C PRO A 9 3.53 -2.95 -0.31
N HIS A 10 3.09 -3.42 0.87
CA HIS A 10 3.99 -4.07 1.83
C HIS A 10 5.17 -3.18 2.25
N LEU A 11 4.88 -1.93 2.59
CA LEU A 11 5.90 -0.97 3.02
C LEU A 11 6.69 -1.44 4.25
N PRO A 12 6.08 -2.02 5.32
CA PRO A 12 6.84 -2.46 6.49
C PRO A 12 7.97 -3.43 6.16
N ILE A 13 7.69 -4.48 5.37
CA ILE A 13 8.72 -5.46 5.00
C ILE A 13 9.78 -4.88 4.05
N ARG A 14 9.42 -3.87 3.24
CA ARG A 14 10.37 -3.16 2.39
C ARG A 14 11.32 -2.28 3.21
N LEU A 15 10.80 -1.58 4.22
CA LEU A 15 11.60 -0.79 5.15
C LEU A 15 12.57 -1.69 5.94
N ALA A 16 12.08 -2.80 6.49
CA ALA A 16 12.92 -3.78 7.16
C ALA A 16 14.03 -4.32 6.24
N ARG A 17 13.69 -4.67 4.99
CA ARG A 17 14.66 -5.11 3.99
C ARG A 17 15.71 -4.03 3.69
N HIS A 18 15.29 -2.79 3.57
CA HIS A 18 16.20 -1.66 3.30
C HIS A 18 17.16 -1.43 4.46
N ARG A 19 16.67 -1.44 5.70
CA ARG A 19 17.49 -1.25 6.91
C ARG A 19 18.50 -2.38 7.11
N LEU A 20 18.03 -3.62 7.02
CA LEU A 20 18.89 -4.80 7.20
C LEU A 20 19.86 -5.03 6.04
N SER A 21 19.53 -4.51 4.84
CA SER A 21 20.41 -4.60 3.65
C SER A 21 20.95 -6.01 3.45
N ALA A 22 22.27 -6.21 3.55
CA ALA A 22 22.92 -7.51 3.39
C ALA A 22 22.56 -8.55 4.47
N SER A 23 22.05 -8.10 5.63
CA SER A 23 21.61 -8.98 6.74
C SER A 23 20.15 -9.44 6.58
N PHE A 24 19.43 -8.95 5.58
CA PHE A 24 18.05 -9.39 5.34
C PHE A 24 18.06 -10.84 4.81
N PRO A 25 17.29 -11.78 5.42
CA PRO A 25 17.24 -13.15 4.95
C PRO A 25 16.68 -13.22 3.52
N THR A 26 17.42 -13.87 2.62
CA THR A 26 17.02 -14.06 1.21
C THR A 26 16.88 -15.53 0.82
N ASP A 27 17.31 -16.43 1.68
CA ASP A 27 17.35 -17.88 1.50
C ASP A 27 16.08 -18.58 2.00
N ARG A 28 15.22 -17.87 2.70
CA ARG A 28 14.01 -18.40 3.32
C ARG A 28 12.88 -17.36 3.36
N PRO A 29 11.60 -17.78 3.57
CA PRO A 29 10.47 -16.85 3.78
C PRO A 29 10.72 -15.92 4.98
N VAL A 30 10.22 -14.69 4.91
CA VAL A 30 10.39 -13.69 5.97
C VAL A 30 9.04 -13.20 6.46
N VAL A 31 8.88 -13.18 7.79
CA VAL A 31 7.70 -12.67 8.52
C VAL A 31 8.14 -11.54 9.43
N LEU A 32 7.46 -10.40 9.36
CA LEU A 32 7.67 -9.24 10.23
C LEU A 32 6.54 -9.16 11.26
N GLY A 33 6.88 -9.04 12.55
CA GLY A 33 5.89 -8.91 13.63
C GLY A 33 6.41 -9.35 14.98
N GLY A 34 7.60 -9.88 15.06
CA GLY A 34 8.22 -10.45 16.27
C GLY A 34 8.39 -11.96 16.17
N GLN A 35 8.82 -12.57 17.26
CA GLN A 35 9.17 -13.99 17.30
C GLN A 35 7.94 -14.90 17.44
N PRO A 36 7.93 -16.12 16.87
CA PRO A 36 6.75 -17.01 16.80
C PRO A 36 6.24 -17.51 18.16
N TRP A 37 7.06 -17.43 19.19
CA TRP A 37 6.68 -17.79 20.58
C TRP A 37 6.15 -16.62 21.41
N MET A 38 6.13 -15.40 20.83
CA MET A 38 5.57 -14.21 21.46
C MET A 38 4.10 -14.07 21.14
N ASP A 39 3.36 -13.45 22.05
CA ASP A 39 2.01 -12.97 21.76
C ASP A 39 2.11 -11.78 20.81
N GLY A 40 1.54 -11.93 19.61
CA GLY A 40 1.60 -10.88 18.60
C GLY A 40 0.98 -11.30 17.26
N LEU A 41 0.86 -10.33 16.38
CA LEU A 41 0.28 -10.50 15.06
C LEU A 41 1.32 -10.20 13.97
N VAL A 42 1.18 -10.87 12.84
CA VAL A 42 1.96 -10.54 11.63
C VAL A 42 1.64 -9.12 11.18
N ILE A 43 2.64 -8.26 11.13
CA ILE A 43 2.56 -6.91 10.58
C ILE A 43 2.65 -6.96 9.05
N ASP A 44 3.63 -7.73 8.54
CA ASP A 44 3.78 -7.93 7.09
C ASP A 44 4.59 -9.23 6.84
N ALA A 45 4.64 -9.65 5.58
CA ALA A 45 5.38 -10.82 5.15
C ALA A 45 5.90 -10.66 3.72
N ASP A 46 7.01 -11.28 3.41
CA ASP A 46 7.57 -11.28 2.07
C ASP A 46 6.75 -12.13 1.08
N PRO A 47 7.00 -12.08 -0.23
CA PRO A 47 6.25 -12.86 -1.22
C PRO A 47 6.30 -14.37 -0.96
N ALA A 48 7.43 -14.89 -0.47
CA ALA A 48 7.59 -16.32 -0.22
C ALA A 48 6.72 -16.79 0.97
N ALA A 49 6.71 -16.06 2.07
CA ALA A 49 5.85 -16.35 3.21
C ALA A 49 4.35 -16.19 2.84
N ARG A 50 4.00 -15.19 2.04
CA ARG A 50 2.62 -15.01 1.55
C ARG A 50 2.16 -16.14 0.64
N ALA A 51 3.04 -16.72 -0.17
CA ALA A 51 2.74 -17.90 -0.99
C ALA A 51 2.39 -19.13 -0.14
N LEU A 52 2.96 -19.24 1.07
CA LEU A 52 2.65 -20.27 2.05
C LEU A 52 1.38 -19.99 2.88
N GLY A 53 0.68 -18.89 2.60
CA GLY A 53 -0.57 -18.54 3.27
C GLY A 53 -0.43 -17.56 4.43
N VAL A 54 0.78 -17.10 4.78
CA VAL A 54 0.96 -16.08 5.80
C VAL A 54 0.28 -14.78 5.36
N ARG A 55 -0.48 -14.16 6.25
CA ARG A 55 -1.20 -12.91 6.00
C ARG A 55 -1.03 -11.96 7.18
N ARG A 56 -1.07 -10.66 6.90
CA ARG A 56 -1.15 -9.62 7.93
C ARG A 56 -2.30 -9.92 8.88
N GLY A 57 -2.09 -9.70 10.19
CA GLY A 57 -3.10 -9.83 11.23
C GLY A 57 -3.34 -11.25 11.74
N ILE A 58 -2.70 -12.28 11.19
CA ILE A 58 -2.75 -13.60 11.83
C ILE A 58 -1.76 -13.68 13.00
N PRO A 59 -2.04 -14.52 14.04
CA PRO A 59 -1.10 -14.75 15.14
C PRO A 59 0.24 -15.28 14.64
N LEU A 60 1.36 -14.83 15.26
CA LEU A 60 2.72 -15.25 14.91
C LEU A 60 2.91 -16.77 14.99
N GLY A 61 2.37 -17.42 16.02
CA GLY A 61 2.38 -18.89 16.12
C GLY A 61 1.61 -19.60 14.99
N SER A 62 0.59 -18.95 14.41
CA SER A 62 -0.10 -19.47 13.22
C SER A 62 0.74 -19.28 11.97
N ALA A 63 1.41 -18.14 11.83
CA ALA A 63 2.35 -17.91 10.74
C ALA A 63 3.50 -18.92 10.76
N HIS A 64 4.03 -19.26 11.93
CA HIS A 64 5.07 -20.28 12.07
C HIS A 64 4.58 -21.68 11.64
N ARG A 65 3.33 -22.05 11.94
CA ARG A 65 2.77 -23.33 11.46
C ARG A 65 2.63 -23.37 9.93
N LEU A 66 2.35 -22.22 9.29
CA LEU A 66 2.27 -22.12 7.83
C LEU A 66 3.64 -22.08 7.16
N ALA A 67 4.62 -21.48 7.80
CA ALA A 67 5.98 -21.30 7.28
C ALA A 67 7.01 -21.59 8.40
N PRO A 68 7.26 -22.90 8.72
CA PRO A 68 8.12 -23.25 9.85
C PRO A 68 9.59 -22.82 9.66
N ASP A 69 10.06 -22.76 8.42
CA ASP A 69 11.43 -22.38 8.09
C ASP A 69 11.60 -20.86 7.89
N ALA A 70 10.55 -20.06 8.12
CA ALA A 70 10.61 -18.63 7.94
C ALA A 70 11.53 -17.96 8.97
N ALA A 71 12.24 -16.93 8.52
CA ALA A 71 12.87 -15.98 9.42
C ALA A 71 11.84 -15.02 9.98
N PHE A 72 11.78 -14.90 11.30
CA PHE A 72 10.90 -13.97 12.00
C PHE A 72 11.72 -12.76 12.42
N LEU A 73 11.27 -11.57 12.03
CA LEU A 73 11.93 -10.30 12.30
C LEU A 73 11.09 -9.47 13.29
N ASP A 74 11.79 -8.83 14.21
CA ASP A 74 11.16 -7.87 15.12
C ASP A 74 10.86 -6.58 14.36
N PRO A 75 9.70 -5.94 14.61
CA PRO A 75 9.34 -4.67 14.01
C PRO A 75 10.13 -3.52 14.63
N GLU A 76 10.37 -2.47 13.85
CA GLU A 76 10.97 -1.22 14.29
C GLU A 76 9.99 -0.06 14.03
N PRO A 77 8.89 0.05 14.80
CA PRO A 77 7.80 0.97 14.51
C PRO A 77 8.23 2.44 14.47
N ASP A 78 9.13 2.85 15.36
CA ASP A 78 9.62 4.23 15.41
C ASP A 78 10.42 4.59 14.15
N ALA A 79 11.23 3.67 13.63
CA ALA A 79 11.99 3.87 12.40
C ALA A 79 11.06 3.87 11.16
N ASP A 80 10.04 3.02 11.15
CA ASP A 80 9.03 2.97 10.09
C ASP A 80 8.19 4.25 10.07
N MET A 81 7.77 4.74 11.23
CA MET A 81 7.05 6.00 11.41
C MET A 81 7.89 7.19 10.93
N ALA A 82 9.14 7.30 11.38
CA ALA A 82 10.04 8.37 10.97
C ALA A 82 10.27 8.41 9.44
N ALA A 83 10.36 7.25 8.79
CA ALA A 83 10.51 7.19 7.33
C ALA A 83 9.27 7.74 6.60
N VAL A 84 8.07 7.47 7.10
CA VAL A 84 6.82 8.00 6.50
C VAL A 84 6.65 9.48 6.82
N GLU A 85 7.01 9.95 8.03
CA GLU A 85 7.02 11.37 8.37
C GLU A 85 7.94 12.18 7.46
N ALA A 86 9.15 11.68 7.20
CA ALA A 86 10.07 12.31 6.24
C ALA A 86 9.48 12.36 4.82
N ALA A 87 8.70 11.34 4.42
CA ALA A 87 7.99 11.36 3.15
C ALA A 87 6.88 12.44 3.12
N PHE A 88 6.11 12.61 4.20
CA PHE A 88 5.15 13.71 4.32
C PHE A 88 5.81 15.08 4.23
N GLU A 89 6.93 15.30 4.92
CA GLU A 89 7.69 16.55 4.86
C GLU A 89 8.17 16.84 3.43
N ALA A 90 8.72 15.84 2.74
CA ALA A 90 9.17 16.01 1.35
C ALA A 90 8.01 16.32 0.38
N LEU A 91 6.80 15.80 0.64
CA LEU A 91 5.62 16.02 -0.18
C LEU A 91 4.90 17.33 0.14
N ALA A 92 5.07 17.93 1.31
CA ALA A 92 4.38 19.14 1.75
C ALA A 92 4.58 20.34 0.79
N ARG A 93 5.72 20.40 0.11
CA ARG A 93 5.99 21.43 -0.91
C ARG A 93 5.15 21.29 -2.18
N PHE A 94 4.61 20.09 -2.45
CA PHE A 94 3.82 19.83 -3.68
C PHE A 94 2.34 20.10 -3.48
N SER A 95 1.80 19.77 -2.32
CA SER A 95 0.39 19.96 -1.98
C SER A 95 0.21 20.24 -0.49
N PRO A 96 -0.61 21.22 -0.10
CA PRO A 96 -0.97 21.42 1.30
C PRO A 96 -1.95 20.38 1.82
N GLY A 97 -2.65 19.67 0.93
CA GLY A 97 -3.62 18.63 1.27
C GLY A 97 -3.00 17.24 1.20
N LEU A 98 -2.33 16.83 2.27
CA LEU A 98 -1.77 15.49 2.44
C LEU A 98 -2.56 14.73 3.49
N ALA A 99 -2.77 13.42 3.26
CA ALA A 99 -3.38 12.52 4.24
C ALA A 99 -2.75 11.12 4.14
N GLY A 100 -2.76 10.41 5.25
CA GLY A 100 -2.22 9.05 5.38
C GLY A 100 -1.96 8.73 6.85
N THR A 101 -1.41 7.56 7.11
CA THR A 101 -1.05 7.13 8.46
C THR A 101 0.45 6.91 8.57
N THR A 102 1.01 7.23 9.73
CA THR A 102 2.39 6.91 10.12
C THR A 102 2.46 5.66 11.00
N ASP A 103 1.31 5.10 11.42
CA ASP A 103 1.24 3.89 12.22
C ASP A 103 1.48 2.64 11.34
N PRO A 104 2.60 1.90 11.51
CA PRO A 104 2.90 0.71 10.72
C PRO A 104 1.93 -0.46 10.98
N THR A 105 1.12 -0.40 12.04
CA THR A 105 0.08 -1.38 12.33
C THR A 105 -1.23 -1.10 11.60
N ASP A 106 -1.43 0.11 11.08
CA ASP A 106 -2.60 0.46 10.27
C ASP A 106 -2.55 -0.21 8.90
N PRO A 107 -3.65 -0.85 8.44
CA PRO A 107 -3.73 -1.43 7.09
C PRO A 107 -3.46 -0.46 5.93
N ALA A 108 -3.66 0.85 6.14
CA ALA A 108 -3.39 1.89 5.15
C ALA A 108 -1.92 2.36 5.15
N PHE A 109 -1.06 1.81 6.01
CA PHE A 109 0.35 2.17 6.04
C PHE A 109 1.03 1.91 4.69
N GLY A 110 1.68 2.94 4.16
CA GLY A 110 2.23 2.92 2.80
C GLY A 110 1.30 3.49 1.73
N LEU A 111 0.17 4.09 2.13
CA LEU A 111 -0.69 4.86 1.25
C LEU A 111 -0.65 6.34 1.67
N ILE A 112 -0.21 7.21 0.77
CA ILE A 112 -0.21 8.67 0.94
C ILE A 112 -1.15 9.27 -0.09
N GLU A 113 -2.11 10.07 0.38
CA GLU A 113 -3.06 10.81 -0.45
C GLU A 113 -2.62 12.27 -0.59
N LEU A 114 -2.69 12.81 -1.80
CA LEU A 114 -2.51 14.23 -2.11
C LEU A 114 -3.76 14.78 -2.81
N GLN A 115 -4.16 16.00 -2.44
CA GLN A 115 -5.11 16.76 -3.24
C GLN A 115 -4.40 17.26 -4.49
N ALA A 116 -4.91 16.89 -5.67
CA ALA A 116 -4.26 17.15 -6.95
C ALA A 116 -4.97 18.25 -7.77
N ASP A 117 -6.03 18.85 -7.24
CA ASP A 117 -6.73 19.95 -7.93
C ASP A 117 -5.80 21.16 -8.15
N GLY A 118 -5.64 21.58 -9.40
CA GLY A 118 -4.86 22.77 -9.76
C GLY A 118 -3.35 22.59 -9.73
N LEU A 119 -2.85 21.42 -9.33
CA LEU A 119 -1.40 21.16 -9.30
C LEU A 119 -0.78 21.10 -10.71
N ASP A 120 -1.58 20.80 -11.72
CA ASP A 120 -1.18 20.81 -13.13
C ASP A 120 -0.66 22.18 -13.60
N ARG A 121 -1.20 23.28 -13.02
CA ARG A 121 -0.73 24.64 -13.30
C ARG A 121 0.62 24.96 -12.68
N LEU A 122 0.95 24.32 -11.56
CA LEU A 122 2.19 24.57 -10.81
C LEU A 122 3.29 23.60 -11.22
N TRP A 123 2.93 22.36 -11.44
CA TRP A 123 3.89 21.25 -11.60
C TRP A 123 3.86 20.60 -12.99
N GLY A 124 2.93 21.04 -13.87
CA GLY A 124 2.73 20.49 -15.21
C GLY A 124 1.76 19.29 -15.21
N PRO A 125 1.62 18.60 -16.36
CA PRO A 125 0.73 17.46 -16.51
C PRO A 125 0.99 16.38 -15.46
N ASP A 126 -0.01 15.53 -15.17
CA ASP A 126 0.04 14.48 -14.14
C ASP A 126 1.27 13.60 -14.18
N ALA A 127 1.68 13.19 -15.38
CA ALA A 127 2.87 12.35 -15.52
C ALA A 127 4.15 13.08 -15.05
N VAL A 128 4.23 14.40 -15.28
CA VAL A 128 5.36 15.22 -14.82
C VAL A 128 5.30 15.41 -13.32
N LEU A 129 4.12 15.73 -12.76
CA LEU A 129 3.91 15.82 -11.32
C LEU A 129 4.33 14.51 -10.63
N VAL A 130 3.83 13.38 -11.11
CA VAL A 130 4.16 12.05 -10.56
C VAL A 130 5.66 11.78 -10.63
N GLY A 131 6.33 12.08 -11.75
CA GLY A 131 7.78 11.95 -11.88
C GLY A 131 8.53 12.71 -10.79
N ARG A 132 8.14 13.97 -10.52
CA ARG A 132 8.73 14.80 -9.47
C ARG A 132 8.48 14.27 -8.06
N LEU A 133 7.27 13.73 -7.80
CA LEU A 133 6.94 13.12 -6.51
C LEU A 133 7.77 11.85 -6.29
N VAL A 134 7.89 10.99 -7.29
CA VAL A 134 8.71 9.77 -7.24
C VAL A 134 10.18 10.12 -6.99
N GLU A 135 10.72 11.12 -7.68
CA GLU A 135 12.09 11.58 -7.49
C GLU A 135 12.33 12.13 -6.08
N ALA A 136 11.38 12.95 -5.57
CA ALA A 136 11.48 13.50 -4.22
C ALA A 136 11.50 12.43 -3.11
N LEU A 137 10.91 11.26 -3.36
CA LEU A 137 10.77 10.18 -2.40
C LEU A 137 11.81 9.07 -2.58
N ALA A 138 12.59 9.09 -3.65
CA ALA A 138 13.48 7.99 -4.03
C ALA A 138 14.57 7.68 -3.00
N SER A 139 15.02 8.68 -2.24
CA SER A 139 16.01 8.53 -1.15
C SER A 139 15.38 8.33 0.23
N ILE A 140 14.05 8.43 0.36
CA ILE A 140 13.33 8.39 1.64
C ILE A 140 12.65 7.03 1.83
N LEU A 141 11.93 6.56 0.82
CA LEU A 141 11.20 5.30 0.87
C LEU A 141 11.74 4.28 -0.13
N PRO A 142 11.82 3.00 0.24
CA PRO A 142 12.42 1.96 -0.61
C PRO A 142 11.53 1.62 -1.82
N GLY A 143 12.07 1.86 -3.01
CA GLY A 143 11.41 1.58 -4.29
C GLY A 143 10.33 2.58 -4.67
N ALA A 144 9.99 2.62 -5.94
CA ALA A 144 8.98 3.54 -6.44
C ALA A 144 7.57 3.17 -5.95
N PRO A 145 6.73 4.19 -5.62
CA PRO A 145 5.31 3.98 -5.33
C PRO A 145 4.54 3.56 -6.58
N ARG A 146 3.34 3.09 -6.37
CA ARG A 146 2.32 2.92 -7.41
C ARG A 146 1.39 4.12 -7.38
N PRO A 147 1.46 5.04 -8.34
CA PRO A 147 0.64 6.25 -8.34
C PRO A 147 -0.71 6.00 -9.00
N GLY A 148 -1.79 6.42 -8.34
CA GLY A 148 -3.16 6.38 -8.88
C GLY A 148 -3.82 7.74 -8.80
N ILE A 149 -4.44 8.22 -9.90
CA ILE A 149 -5.15 9.50 -9.94
C ILE A 149 -6.59 9.26 -10.36
N ALA A 150 -7.55 9.81 -9.59
CA ALA A 150 -8.98 9.68 -9.88
C ALA A 150 -9.80 10.83 -9.24
N GLY A 151 -11.11 10.85 -9.52
CA GLY A 151 -12.03 11.82 -8.96
C GLY A 151 -12.50 11.51 -7.54
N THR A 152 -12.43 10.25 -7.11
CA THR A 152 -12.83 9.81 -5.78
C THR A 152 -11.68 9.06 -5.08
N ARG A 153 -11.68 9.08 -3.74
CA ARG A 153 -10.68 8.38 -2.92
C ARG A 153 -10.62 6.89 -3.25
N PHE A 154 -11.77 6.24 -3.35
CA PHE A 154 -11.84 4.82 -3.65
C PHE A 154 -11.26 4.50 -5.04
N ALA A 155 -11.65 5.27 -6.07
CA ALA A 155 -11.10 5.06 -7.41
C ALA A 155 -9.59 5.31 -7.47
N ALA A 156 -9.06 6.33 -6.75
CA ALA A 156 -7.64 6.60 -6.67
C ALA A 156 -6.88 5.46 -5.97
N THR A 157 -7.42 4.90 -4.86
CA THR A 157 -6.84 3.74 -4.18
C THR A 157 -6.78 2.53 -5.11
N VAL A 158 -7.88 2.25 -5.81
CA VAL A 158 -7.94 1.11 -6.75
C VAL A 158 -7.01 1.34 -7.93
N ALA A 159 -6.94 2.57 -8.46
CA ALA A 159 -6.02 2.91 -9.54
C ALA A 159 -4.56 2.70 -9.10
N ALA A 160 -4.18 3.17 -7.89
CA ALA A 160 -2.86 2.96 -7.32
C ALA A 160 -2.54 1.46 -7.14
N GLY A 161 -3.50 0.66 -6.66
CA GLY A 161 -3.35 -0.79 -6.52
C GLY A 161 -3.05 -1.52 -7.85
N HIS A 162 -3.52 -0.96 -8.98
CA HIS A 162 -3.32 -1.50 -10.33
C HIS A 162 -2.25 -0.77 -11.15
N ALA A 163 -1.58 0.24 -10.59
CA ALA A 163 -0.51 0.96 -11.26
C ALA A 163 0.81 0.18 -11.23
N GLU A 164 1.65 0.39 -12.23
CA GLU A 164 3.05 -0.06 -12.19
C GLU A 164 3.88 0.86 -11.28
N PRO A 165 4.94 0.36 -10.65
CA PRO A 165 5.83 1.20 -9.84
C PRO A 165 6.38 2.39 -10.64
N GLY A 166 6.20 3.60 -10.12
CA GLY A 166 6.66 4.85 -10.75
C GLY A 166 5.82 5.35 -11.93
N VAL A 167 4.81 4.59 -12.40
CA VAL A 167 3.98 4.94 -13.54
C VAL A 167 2.55 5.20 -13.10
N ALA A 168 2.04 6.41 -13.36
CA ALA A 168 0.69 6.80 -12.93
C ALA A 168 -0.41 6.06 -13.70
N ARG A 169 -1.35 5.48 -12.97
CA ARG A 169 -2.63 5.07 -13.52
C ARG A 169 -3.65 6.19 -13.33
N ILE A 170 -3.99 6.84 -14.43
CA ILE A 170 -4.86 8.02 -14.43
C ILE A 170 -6.25 7.61 -14.88
N VAL A 171 -7.25 7.87 -14.03
CA VAL A 171 -8.67 7.78 -14.38
C VAL A 171 -9.12 9.17 -14.84
N PRO A 172 -9.67 9.29 -16.06
CA PRO A 172 -10.14 10.57 -16.56
C PRO A 172 -11.23 11.20 -15.65
N ALA A 173 -11.34 12.52 -15.67
CA ALA A 173 -12.37 13.21 -14.90
C ALA A 173 -13.76 12.68 -15.29
N GLY A 174 -14.59 12.34 -14.28
CA GLY A 174 -15.90 11.72 -14.48
C GLY A 174 -15.87 10.24 -14.88
N GLY A 175 -14.68 9.63 -15.04
CA GLY A 175 -14.51 8.25 -15.49
C GLY A 175 -14.52 7.21 -14.37
N ASP A 176 -14.62 7.60 -13.09
CA ASP A 176 -14.49 6.70 -11.94
C ASP A 176 -15.45 5.50 -12.00
N ALA A 177 -16.73 5.74 -12.30
CA ALA A 177 -17.73 4.68 -12.41
C ALA A 177 -17.41 3.69 -13.53
N ALA A 178 -17.04 4.19 -14.71
CA ALA A 178 -16.65 3.35 -15.84
C ALA A 178 -15.37 2.54 -15.56
N PHE A 179 -14.40 3.13 -14.87
CA PHE A 179 -13.18 2.47 -14.44
C PHE A 179 -13.46 1.35 -13.42
N LEU A 180 -14.32 1.62 -12.43
CA LEU A 180 -14.61 0.69 -11.34
C LEU A 180 -15.57 -0.44 -11.76
N ALA A 181 -16.52 -0.16 -12.63
CA ALA A 181 -17.59 -1.09 -12.99
C ALA A 181 -17.14 -2.52 -13.36
N PRO A 182 -16.09 -2.75 -14.18
CA PRO A 182 -15.65 -4.09 -14.55
C PRO A 182 -14.87 -4.81 -13.44
N LEU A 183 -14.44 -4.11 -12.39
CA LEU A 183 -13.57 -4.66 -11.35
C LEU A 183 -14.33 -5.53 -10.36
N PRO A 184 -13.65 -6.47 -9.67
CA PRO A 184 -14.27 -7.36 -8.71
C PRO A 184 -14.93 -6.61 -7.54
N SER A 185 -16.14 -6.99 -7.17
CA SER A 185 -16.87 -6.43 -6.02
C SER A 185 -16.16 -6.69 -4.68
N SER A 186 -15.24 -7.65 -4.61
CA SER A 186 -14.39 -7.90 -3.44
C SER A 186 -13.50 -6.73 -3.04
N LEU A 187 -13.30 -5.75 -3.94
CA LEU A 187 -12.59 -4.51 -3.64
C LEU A 187 -13.41 -3.53 -2.78
N LEU A 188 -14.74 -3.68 -2.71
CA LEU A 188 -15.63 -2.81 -1.94
C LEU A 188 -15.51 -2.98 -0.43
N SER A 189 -15.04 -4.15 0.03
CA SER A 189 -14.89 -4.40 1.46
C SER A 189 -13.73 -5.36 1.74
N PRO A 190 -12.91 -5.08 2.77
CA PRO A 190 -11.93 -6.02 3.28
C PRO A 190 -12.58 -7.19 4.05
N ASP A 191 -13.82 -7.03 4.53
CA ASP A 191 -14.54 -8.00 5.32
C ASP A 191 -14.88 -9.25 4.48
N PRO A 192 -14.43 -10.47 4.88
CA PRO A 192 -14.70 -11.70 4.17
C PRO A 192 -16.18 -12.06 4.13
N ASP A 193 -16.97 -11.72 5.17
CA ASP A 193 -18.40 -12.01 5.21
C ASP A 193 -19.19 -11.14 4.24
N VAL A 194 -18.80 -9.87 4.10
CA VAL A 194 -19.38 -8.96 3.09
C VAL A 194 -19.06 -9.49 1.69
N ARG A 195 -17.81 -9.89 1.43
CA ARG A 195 -17.41 -10.46 0.14
C ARG A 195 -18.18 -11.76 -0.17
N ALA A 196 -18.32 -12.65 0.81
CA ALA A 196 -19.07 -13.88 0.66
C ALA A 196 -20.56 -13.60 0.35
N ARG A 197 -21.18 -12.61 1.01
CA ARG A 197 -22.56 -12.17 0.73
C ARG A 197 -22.71 -11.65 -0.70
N LEU A 198 -21.83 -10.73 -1.13
CA LEU A 198 -21.85 -10.21 -2.50
C LEU A 198 -21.76 -11.35 -3.53
N ALA A 199 -20.84 -12.30 -3.31
CA ALA A 199 -20.69 -13.47 -4.18
C ALA A 199 -21.94 -14.36 -4.22
N ARG A 200 -22.60 -14.60 -3.07
CA ARG A 200 -23.84 -15.38 -2.97
C ARG A 200 -25.00 -14.74 -3.71
N PHE A 201 -25.08 -13.40 -3.76
CA PHE A 201 -26.07 -12.66 -4.54
C PHE A 201 -25.69 -12.51 -6.02
N GLY A 202 -24.57 -13.10 -6.45
CA GLY A 202 -24.11 -12.99 -7.85
C GLY A 202 -23.47 -11.65 -8.20
N LEU A 203 -23.30 -10.76 -7.23
CA LEU A 203 -22.72 -9.42 -7.39
C LEU A 203 -21.19 -9.51 -7.46
N ARG A 204 -20.67 -9.99 -8.58
CA ARG A 204 -19.22 -10.26 -8.74
C ARG A 204 -18.39 -9.06 -9.19
N ARG A 205 -19.05 -8.04 -9.77
CA ARG A 205 -18.42 -6.82 -10.25
C ARG A 205 -19.00 -5.61 -9.56
N ILE A 206 -18.19 -4.53 -9.43
CA ILE A 206 -18.63 -3.29 -8.79
C ILE A 206 -19.84 -2.69 -9.53
N GLY A 207 -19.85 -2.70 -10.85
CA GLY A 207 -20.96 -2.18 -11.64
C GLY A 207 -22.27 -2.97 -11.56
N ALA A 208 -22.28 -4.10 -10.82
CA ALA A 208 -23.49 -4.88 -10.55
C ALA A 208 -24.05 -4.63 -9.13
N VAL A 209 -23.35 -3.84 -8.30
CA VAL A 209 -23.74 -3.44 -6.95
C VAL A 209 -24.45 -2.09 -6.97
#